data_a3be7a48e9c9609861a919365d0ad715
#
_entry.id   a3be7a48e9c9609861a919365d0ad715
#
_cell.length_a   1.000
_cell.length_b   1.000
_cell.length_c   1.000
_cell.angle_alpha   90.00
_cell.angle_beta   90.00
_cell.angle_gamma   90.00
#
_symmetry.space_group_name_H-M   'P 1'
#
loop_
_entity.id
_entity.type
_entity.pdbx_description
1 polymer ?
#
loop_
_entity_poly.entity_id
_entity_poly.type
_entity_poly.pdbx_seq_one_letter_code
_entity_poly.pdbx_strand_id
1 'polypeptide(L)'
;MRLGIDIDNVISNFDSELLKEYIKYDKSLRNTGIVNKQAKYIRNGMFDWTDDEDKLFYKNNIERIAKKLGVIDGAKECIDKLHKAGHFIFIITGRDNGEYTDPYNMTREWLDKNNIYYDKLILTDAYNKKGKVIKCLENNIDIMIDDSVGNCKSCIQNNIKTFLMDTPYNRFADIPRVNSWKEFYEVISNMSKKKVILDTDMYNEVDDQFALTYLMKSLDVFDLEAITIAPFSKSGYAKTMTIEDGTEKSYEVTLNLLDMLNKSEYKDIVYKGAIKYFKDSKDSNEAVEKIIEIANKNDKTTILAIGAITNVALAIEKAPEIIDKIKVVWLGGNTFLTKDNSEFNFRQDILAVQKVFDSKVELVVIPCRNVASNLSTTIYELEHYLSKDIKLNKYLCDIFIKCKKSFMKEPKDEIGSSKTLWDLSAIAYEINADWFKSELISCPIVLDNGLYRQTIDRHSVIFVNDLYRNKIYQDFFIKMKQQ
;
A
#
# COMPACT_ATOMS: atom_id res chain seq x y z
N MET A 1 9.10 4.39 -4.31
CA MET A 1 9.62 4.06 -5.66
C MET A 1 10.23 5.31 -6.30
N ARG A 2 11.12 5.11 -7.28
CA ARG A 2 11.74 6.16 -8.09
C ARG A 2 11.06 6.21 -9.45
N LEU A 3 10.30 7.26 -9.70
CA LEU A 3 9.48 7.41 -10.91
C LEU A 3 10.19 8.32 -11.91
N GLY A 4 10.46 7.81 -13.10
CA GLY A 4 10.97 8.58 -14.25
C GLY A 4 9.80 9.06 -15.09
N ILE A 5 9.74 10.35 -15.37
CA ILE A 5 8.63 10.99 -16.07
C ILE A 5 9.20 11.84 -17.21
N ASP A 6 8.72 11.60 -18.43
CA ASP A 6 9.03 12.50 -19.55
C ASP A 6 8.19 13.79 -19.50
N ILE A 7 8.56 14.79 -20.26
CA ILE A 7 7.83 16.07 -20.33
C ILE A 7 6.89 16.11 -21.53
N ASP A 8 7.44 15.97 -22.73
CA ASP A 8 6.70 16.26 -23.97
C ASP A 8 5.65 15.18 -24.23
N ASN A 9 4.37 15.59 -24.37
CA ASN A 9 3.19 14.73 -24.47
C ASN A 9 2.93 13.81 -23.24
N VAL A 10 3.67 13.98 -22.14
CA VAL A 10 3.44 13.31 -20.86
C VAL A 10 2.99 14.32 -19.82
N ILE A 11 3.79 15.34 -19.50
CA ILE A 11 3.41 16.45 -18.62
C ILE A 11 2.88 17.64 -19.44
N SER A 12 3.49 17.93 -20.58
CA SER A 12 3.16 19.06 -21.45
C SER A 12 2.36 18.63 -22.68
N ASN A 13 1.50 19.53 -23.16
CA ASN A 13 0.66 19.35 -24.34
C ASN A 13 1.43 19.66 -25.65
N PHE A 14 2.64 19.10 -25.80
CA PHE A 14 3.60 19.46 -26.85
C PHE A 14 2.99 19.39 -28.26
N ASP A 15 2.46 18.24 -28.68
CA ASP A 15 1.91 18.06 -30.03
C ASP A 15 0.73 18.99 -30.32
N SER A 16 -0.12 19.23 -29.34
CA SER A 16 -1.26 20.14 -29.49
C SER A 16 -0.81 21.56 -29.80
N GLU A 17 0.20 22.05 -29.08
CA GLU A 17 0.73 23.38 -29.30
C GLU A 17 1.57 23.48 -30.61
N LEU A 18 2.36 22.44 -30.89
CA LEU A 18 3.10 22.34 -32.14
C LEU A 18 2.16 22.40 -33.34
N LEU A 19 1.06 21.63 -33.33
CA LEU A 19 0.09 21.63 -34.43
C LEU A 19 -0.54 23.02 -34.66
N LYS A 20 -0.88 23.71 -33.58
CA LYS A 20 -1.42 25.09 -33.68
C LYS A 20 -0.44 26.03 -34.38
N GLU A 21 0.84 25.94 -34.01
CA GLU A 21 1.87 26.80 -34.61
C GLU A 21 2.15 26.38 -36.05
N TYR A 22 2.09 25.10 -36.42
CA TYR A 22 2.18 24.62 -37.79
C TYR A 22 1.05 25.17 -38.67
N ILE A 23 -0.19 25.06 -38.22
CA ILE A 23 -1.37 25.60 -38.93
C ILE A 23 -1.23 27.12 -39.12
N LYS A 24 -0.74 27.83 -38.10
CA LYS A 24 -0.54 29.29 -38.21
C LYS A 24 0.53 29.65 -39.19
N TYR A 25 1.66 28.94 -39.20
CA TYR A 25 2.76 29.19 -40.12
C TYR A 25 2.39 28.80 -41.56
N ASP A 26 1.69 27.68 -41.76
CA ASP A 26 1.21 27.23 -43.06
C ASP A 26 0.33 28.28 -43.75
N LYS A 27 -0.52 28.97 -43.01
CA LYS A 27 -1.33 30.08 -43.54
C LYS A 27 -0.49 31.20 -44.16
N SER A 28 0.72 31.44 -43.68
CA SER A 28 1.65 32.44 -44.21
C SER A 28 2.57 31.87 -45.29
N LEU A 29 2.84 30.57 -45.29
CA LEU A 29 3.74 29.91 -46.20
C LEU A 29 3.04 29.50 -47.53
N ARG A 30 1.94 28.70 -47.37
CA ARG A 30 1.24 28.11 -48.53
C ARG A 30 -0.27 28.16 -48.42
N ASN A 31 -0.80 28.21 -47.20
CA ASN A 31 -2.23 28.17 -46.90
C ASN A 31 -2.95 26.91 -47.43
N THR A 32 -2.26 25.77 -47.50
CA THR A 32 -2.81 24.50 -47.96
C THR A 32 -3.50 23.72 -46.81
N GLY A 33 -3.08 24.01 -45.61
CA GLY A 33 -3.60 23.31 -44.41
C GLY A 33 -3.08 21.88 -44.31
N ILE A 34 -3.78 21.08 -43.47
CA ILE A 34 -3.44 19.68 -43.25
C ILE A 34 -3.81 18.85 -44.51
N VAL A 35 -2.80 18.35 -45.21
CA VAL A 35 -2.97 17.52 -46.43
C VAL A 35 -3.12 16.02 -46.08
N ASN A 36 -2.51 15.57 -45.00
CA ASN A 36 -2.61 14.18 -44.55
C ASN A 36 -3.01 14.09 -43.07
N LYS A 37 -4.29 13.86 -42.82
CA LYS A 37 -4.84 13.66 -41.45
C LYS A 37 -4.42 12.34 -40.81
N GLN A 38 -3.87 11.41 -41.58
CA GLN A 38 -3.41 10.09 -41.09
C GLN A 38 -1.89 10.08 -40.85
N ALA A 39 -1.21 11.22 -41.05
CA ALA A 39 0.21 11.33 -40.76
C ALA A 39 0.47 10.98 -39.28
N LYS A 40 1.46 10.14 -39.04
CA LYS A 40 1.80 9.65 -37.70
C LYS A 40 2.35 10.78 -36.82
N TYR A 41 3.10 11.68 -37.40
CA TYR A 41 3.70 12.83 -36.72
C TYR A 41 3.38 14.11 -37.47
N ILE A 42 3.35 15.25 -36.77
CA ILE A 42 3.11 16.57 -37.38
C ILE A 42 4.21 16.87 -38.40
N ARG A 43 5.45 16.59 -38.04
CA ARG A 43 6.65 16.84 -38.89
C ARG A 43 6.80 15.92 -40.09
N ASN A 44 6.07 14.84 -40.20
CA ASN A 44 6.32 13.83 -41.24
C ASN A 44 5.15 13.76 -42.25
N GLY A 45 4.96 14.79 -43.02
CA GLY A 45 4.02 14.81 -44.13
C GLY A 45 2.56 15.04 -43.73
N MET A 46 2.30 15.64 -42.58
CA MET A 46 0.95 16.14 -42.24
C MET A 46 0.59 17.35 -43.06
N PHE A 47 1.58 18.18 -43.37
CA PHE A 47 1.54 19.31 -44.29
C PHE A 47 2.33 19.02 -45.57
N ASP A 48 2.11 19.80 -46.62
CA ASP A 48 2.82 19.67 -47.89
C ASP A 48 4.18 20.40 -47.93
N TRP A 49 4.76 20.59 -46.76
CA TRP A 49 6.06 21.27 -46.62
C TRP A 49 7.21 20.36 -47.06
N THR A 50 8.25 20.96 -47.60
CA THR A 50 9.50 20.24 -47.83
C THR A 50 10.23 19.99 -46.50
N ASP A 51 11.13 19.01 -46.48
CA ASP A 51 11.96 18.72 -45.31
C ASP A 51 12.76 19.94 -44.83
N ASP A 52 13.20 20.80 -45.74
CA ASP A 52 13.96 22.00 -45.39
C ASP A 52 13.09 23.10 -44.79
N GLU A 53 11.86 23.26 -45.26
CA GLU A 53 10.86 24.16 -44.66
C GLU A 53 10.48 23.70 -43.24
N ASP A 54 10.28 22.41 -43.08
CA ASP A 54 9.97 21.81 -41.78
C ASP A 54 11.12 22.01 -40.79
N LYS A 55 12.36 21.72 -41.19
CA LYS A 55 13.55 21.93 -40.37
C LYS A 55 13.76 23.40 -40.02
N LEU A 56 13.55 24.30 -40.97
CA LEU A 56 13.71 25.74 -40.75
C LEU A 56 12.65 26.25 -39.74
N PHE A 57 11.39 25.87 -39.94
CA PHE A 57 10.32 26.20 -39.01
C PHE A 57 10.65 25.72 -37.60
N TYR A 58 11.00 24.44 -37.47
CA TYR A 58 11.30 23.82 -36.20
C TYR A 58 12.45 24.51 -35.49
N LYS A 59 13.57 24.67 -36.14
CA LYS A 59 14.75 25.38 -35.62
C LYS A 59 14.44 26.79 -35.12
N ASN A 60 13.59 27.53 -35.84
CA ASN A 60 13.30 28.93 -35.51
C ASN A 60 12.22 29.09 -34.44
N ASN A 61 11.40 28.07 -34.17
CA ASN A 61 10.22 28.20 -33.33
C ASN A 61 10.20 27.30 -32.13
N ILE A 62 10.94 26.16 -32.12
CA ILE A 62 10.78 25.14 -31.11
C ILE A 62 11.05 25.63 -29.70
N GLU A 63 12.08 26.44 -29.49
CA GLU A 63 12.39 27.00 -28.17
C GLU A 63 11.27 27.92 -27.66
N ARG A 64 10.72 28.76 -28.53
CA ARG A 64 9.58 29.64 -28.21
C ARG A 64 8.33 28.82 -27.88
N ILE A 65 8.10 27.74 -28.63
CA ILE A 65 6.96 26.83 -28.41
C ILE A 65 7.14 26.12 -27.05
N ALA A 66 8.30 25.53 -26.78
CA ALA A 66 8.61 24.81 -25.56
C ALA A 66 8.42 25.66 -24.30
N LYS A 67 8.76 26.94 -24.33
CA LYS A 67 8.56 27.90 -23.23
C LYS A 67 7.09 28.22 -22.94
N LYS A 68 6.16 27.93 -23.85
CA LYS A 68 4.73 28.29 -23.77
C LYS A 68 3.81 27.08 -23.60
N LEU A 69 4.34 25.89 -23.52
CA LEU A 69 3.53 24.67 -23.38
C LEU A 69 2.63 24.74 -22.15
N GLY A 70 1.39 24.29 -22.30
CA GLY A 70 0.49 24.03 -21.19
C GLY A 70 0.76 22.69 -20.53
N VAL A 71 0.24 22.52 -19.32
CA VAL A 71 0.28 21.26 -18.58
C VAL A 71 -0.92 20.41 -18.97
N ILE A 72 -0.71 19.12 -19.15
CA ILE A 72 -1.79 18.14 -19.37
C ILE A 72 -2.63 18.02 -18.10
N ASP A 73 -3.95 17.90 -18.27
CA ASP A 73 -4.90 17.81 -17.18
C ASP A 73 -4.57 16.65 -16.22
N GLY A 74 -4.61 16.95 -14.92
CA GLY A 74 -4.28 16.01 -13.85
C GLY A 74 -2.79 15.75 -13.61
N ALA A 75 -1.87 16.21 -14.48
CA ALA A 75 -0.43 15.93 -14.34
C ALA A 75 0.13 16.47 -13.01
N LYS A 76 -0.09 17.76 -12.76
CA LYS A 76 0.40 18.40 -11.54
C LYS A 76 -0.14 17.75 -10.28
N GLU A 77 -1.46 17.59 -10.20
CA GLU A 77 -2.15 17.04 -9.03
C GLU A 77 -1.69 15.60 -8.74
N CYS A 78 -1.50 14.79 -9.78
CA CYS A 78 -1.04 13.41 -9.63
C CYS A 78 0.43 13.34 -9.21
N ILE A 79 1.31 14.17 -9.77
CA ILE A 79 2.72 14.28 -9.36
C ILE A 79 2.81 14.69 -7.88
N ASP A 80 2.05 15.70 -7.46
CA ASP A 80 2.00 16.17 -6.06
C ASP A 80 1.53 15.04 -5.10
N LYS A 81 0.52 14.26 -5.51
CA LYS A 81 0.03 13.11 -4.73
C LYS A 81 1.06 12.00 -4.63
N LEU A 82 1.74 11.67 -5.74
CA LEU A 82 2.79 10.64 -5.77
C LEU A 82 3.98 11.04 -4.89
N HIS A 83 4.41 12.30 -4.95
CA HIS A 83 5.44 12.81 -4.05
C HIS A 83 5.02 12.71 -2.57
N LYS A 84 3.80 13.16 -2.21
CA LYS A 84 3.27 13.06 -0.84
C LYS A 84 3.13 11.61 -0.35
N ALA A 85 2.94 10.66 -1.25
CA ALA A 85 2.95 9.22 -0.97
C ALA A 85 4.37 8.64 -0.78
N GLY A 86 5.43 9.48 -0.82
CA GLY A 86 6.82 9.08 -0.59
C GLY A 86 7.54 8.54 -1.83
N HIS A 87 7.03 8.81 -3.03
CA HIS A 87 7.75 8.49 -4.26
C HIS A 87 8.74 9.60 -4.61
N PHE A 88 9.91 9.22 -5.16
CA PHE A 88 10.87 10.16 -5.73
C PHE A 88 10.55 10.43 -7.20
N ILE A 89 10.48 11.69 -7.58
CA ILE A 89 10.06 12.16 -8.90
C ILE A 89 11.28 12.60 -9.72
N PHE A 90 11.60 11.88 -10.77
CA PHE A 90 12.69 12.19 -11.70
C PHE A 90 12.10 12.64 -13.04
N ILE A 91 12.38 13.86 -13.44
CA ILE A 91 12.06 14.32 -14.80
C ILE A 91 13.21 13.92 -15.72
N ILE A 92 12.92 13.07 -16.73
CA ILE A 92 13.92 12.57 -17.68
C ILE A 92 13.42 12.84 -19.09
N THR A 93 13.95 13.88 -19.75
CA THR A 93 13.42 14.39 -21.00
C THR A 93 14.49 14.57 -22.09
N GLY A 94 14.08 14.40 -23.36
CA GLY A 94 14.95 14.46 -24.54
C GLY A 94 15.17 15.85 -25.06
N ARG A 95 15.50 16.84 -24.24
CA ARG A 95 15.65 18.25 -24.64
C ARG A 95 17.08 18.71 -24.79
N ASP A 96 18.08 17.82 -24.74
CA ASP A 96 19.51 18.13 -24.94
C ASP A 96 19.98 17.62 -26.32
N ASN A 97 19.41 18.20 -27.37
CA ASN A 97 19.60 17.77 -28.76
C ASN A 97 20.18 18.89 -29.68
N GLY A 98 20.63 20.00 -29.07
CA GLY A 98 21.21 21.14 -29.81
C GLY A 98 20.18 22.08 -30.46
N GLU A 99 18.88 21.86 -30.22
CA GLU A 99 17.81 22.71 -30.77
C GLU A 99 17.44 23.88 -29.83
N TYR A 100 17.93 23.86 -28.59
CA TYR A 100 17.66 24.87 -27.56
C TYR A 100 18.97 25.58 -27.17
N THR A 101 18.87 26.87 -26.86
CA THR A 101 20.03 27.69 -26.44
C THR A 101 20.53 27.26 -25.05
N ASP A 102 19.64 27.10 -24.09
CA ASP A 102 19.92 26.65 -22.74
C ASP A 102 18.81 25.67 -22.29
N PRO A 103 18.91 24.41 -22.70
CA PRO A 103 17.83 23.43 -22.47
C PRO A 103 17.56 23.16 -21.01
N TYR A 104 18.59 23.16 -20.17
CA TYR A 104 18.43 22.87 -18.73
C TYR A 104 17.66 24.00 -18.02
N ASN A 105 18.13 25.24 -18.13
CA ASN A 105 17.46 26.34 -17.45
C ASN A 105 16.07 26.61 -18.04
N MET A 106 15.91 26.52 -19.36
CA MET A 106 14.58 26.62 -19.99
C MET A 106 13.59 25.60 -19.45
N THR A 107 14.01 24.34 -19.31
CA THR A 107 13.14 23.28 -18.81
C THR A 107 12.82 23.47 -17.32
N ARG A 108 13.83 23.83 -16.52
CA ARG A 108 13.63 24.15 -15.10
C ARG A 108 12.66 25.30 -14.90
N GLU A 109 12.84 26.41 -15.61
CA GLU A 109 11.95 27.57 -15.52
C GLU A 109 10.50 27.22 -15.92
N TRP A 110 10.33 26.33 -16.91
CA TRP A 110 9.01 25.88 -17.30
C TRP A 110 8.36 25.02 -16.20
N LEU A 111 9.10 24.09 -15.58
CA LEU A 111 8.62 23.27 -14.45
C LEU A 111 8.25 24.16 -13.26
N ASP A 112 9.12 25.09 -12.88
CA ASP A 112 8.91 26.02 -11.76
C ASP A 112 7.69 26.91 -11.99
N LYS A 113 7.56 27.50 -13.19
CA LYS A 113 6.41 28.35 -13.59
C LYS A 113 5.07 27.61 -13.47
N ASN A 114 5.05 26.31 -13.80
CA ASN A 114 3.85 25.48 -13.75
C ASN A 114 3.67 24.78 -12.39
N ASN A 115 4.55 25.05 -11.42
CA ASN A 115 4.55 24.42 -10.10
C ASN A 115 4.54 22.88 -10.18
N ILE A 116 5.35 22.30 -11.05
CA ILE A 116 5.54 20.84 -11.16
C ILE A 116 6.66 20.44 -10.21
N TYR A 117 6.33 19.57 -9.26
CA TYR A 117 7.33 19.05 -8.32
C TYR A 117 8.27 18.03 -8.99
N TYR A 118 9.54 18.06 -8.62
CA TYR A 118 10.52 17.04 -8.97
C TYR A 118 11.70 17.04 -7.98
N ASP A 119 12.28 15.85 -7.74
CA ASP A 119 13.49 15.68 -6.95
C ASP A 119 14.75 15.88 -7.81
N LYS A 120 14.68 15.50 -9.09
CA LYS A 120 15.80 15.62 -10.01
C LYS A 120 15.33 15.85 -11.45
N LEU A 121 15.99 16.80 -12.14
CA LEU A 121 15.84 17.03 -13.56
C LEU A 121 17.07 16.48 -14.32
N ILE A 122 16.81 15.66 -15.34
CA ILE A 122 17.82 15.01 -16.18
C ILE A 122 17.45 15.22 -17.65
N LEU A 123 18.36 15.83 -18.38
CA LEU A 123 18.22 15.98 -19.82
C LEU A 123 19.00 14.89 -20.55
N THR A 124 18.45 14.45 -21.67
CA THR A 124 19.09 13.51 -22.60
C THR A 124 18.95 14.01 -24.01
N ASP A 125 19.82 13.54 -24.89
CA ASP A 125 19.69 13.79 -26.32
C ASP A 125 18.52 12.93 -26.89
N ALA A 126 17.53 13.60 -27.49
CA ALA A 126 16.37 12.94 -28.11
C ALA A 126 16.76 12.02 -29.30
N TYR A 127 17.87 12.29 -29.97
CA TYR A 127 18.34 11.46 -31.06
C TYR A 127 19.15 10.25 -30.62
N ASN A 128 19.57 10.22 -29.34
CA ASN A 128 20.24 9.08 -28.74
C ASN A 128 19.22 8.07 -28.19
N LYS A 129 18.87 7.04 -28.97
CA LYS A 129 17.91 6.00 -28.63
C LYS A 129 18.18 5.26 -27.31
N LYS A 130 19.40 5.34 -26.77
CA LYS A 130 19.80 4.73 -25.49
C LYS A 130 19.95 5.76 -24.36
N GLY A 131 19.89 7.05 -24.65
CA GLY A 131 20.16 8.11 -23.67
C GLY A 131 19.27 8.03 -22.45
N LYS A 132 17.95 7.92 -22.64
CA LYS A 132 16.98 7.83 -21.52
C LYS A 132 17.16 6.57 -20.68
N VAL A 133 17.28 5.40 -21.30
CA VAL A 133 17.43 4.14 -20.53
C VAL A 133 18.71 4.12 -19.71
N ILE A 134 19.82 4.67 -20.22
CA ILE A 134 21.06 4.79 -19.46
C ILE A 134 20.82 5.66 -18.21
N LYS A 135 20.15 6.79 -18.37
CA LYS A 135 19.82 7.68 -17.23
C LYS A 135 18.86 7.05 -16.24
N CYS A 136 17.92 6.25 -16.70
CA CYS A 136 17.06 5.46 -15.82
C CYS A 136 17.86 4.45 -14.98
N LEU A 137 18.79 3.72 -15.59
CA LEU A 137 19.65 2.76 -14.89
C LEU A 137 20.59 3.45 -13.91
N GLU A 138 21.29 4.53 -14.32
CA GLU A 138 22.18 5.31 -13.45
C GLU A 138 21.48 5.87 -12.19
N ASN A 139 20.17 6.12 -12.28
CA ASN A 139 19.39 6.68 -11.19
C ASN A 139 18.47 5.66 -10.50
N ASN A 140 18.59 4.37 -10.83
CA ASN A 140 17.77 3.27 -10.28
C ASN A 140 16.27 3.58 -10.38
N ILE A 141 15.81 3.96 -11.58
CA ILE A 141 14.40 4.24 -11.82
C ILE A 141 13.61 2.93 -11.80
N ASP A 142 12.61 2.83 -10.94
CA ASP A 142 11.74 1.66 -10.82
C ASP A 142 10.70 1.62 -11.94
N ILE A 143 10.13 2.79 -12.26
CA ILE A 143 9.06 2.93 -13.24
C ILE A 143 9.30 4.16 -14.11
N MET A 144 9.14 3.98 -15.43
CA MET A 144 9.20 5.09 -16.40
C MET A 144 7.85 5.30 -17.08
N ILE A 145 7.45 6.56 -17.29
CA ILE A 145 6.33 6.94 -18.16
C ILE A 145 6.85 7.85 -19.27
N ASP A 146 6.53 7.49 -20.50
CA ASP A 146 7.02 8.18 -21.72
C ASP A 146 5.97 8.01 -22.84
N ASP A 147 5.90 8.90 -23.81
CA ASP A 147 5.03 8.80 -24.98
C ASP A 147 5.71 8.10 -26.17
N SER A 148 7.04 7.98 -26.12
CA SER A 148 7.84 7.38 -27.18
C SER A 148 7.91 5.86 -27.07
N VAL A 149 7.39 5.17 -28.09
CA VAL A 149 7.49 3.71 -28.24
C VAL A 149 8.94 3.22 -28.17
N GLY A 150 9.89 3.98 -28.73
CA GLY A 150 11.30 3.62 -28.73
C GLY A 150 11.92 3.64 -27.34
N ASN A 151 11.65 4.68 -26.57
CA ASN A 151 12.11 4.82 -25.19
C ASN A 151 11.49 3.74 -24.29
N CYS A 152 10.16 3.54 -24.37
CA CYS A 152 9.48 2.51 -23.61
C CYS A 152 10.03 1.12 -23.88
N LYS A 153 10.20 0.73 -25.15
CA LYS A 153 10.81 -0.56 -25.52
C LYS A 153 12.21 -0.73 -24.94
N SER A 154 13.04 0.33 -25.03
CA SER A 154 14.40 0.31 -24.50
C SER A 154 14.42 0.13 -22.98
N CYS A 155 13.53 0.79 -22.26
CA CYS A 155 13.39 0.64 -20.81
C CYS A 155 12.93 -0.77 -20.44
N ILE A 156 11.90 -1.30 -21.10
CA ILE A 156 11.37 -2.66 -20.85
C ILE A 156 12.45 -3.73 -21.10
N GLN A 157 13.22 -3.62 -22.17
CA GLN A 157 14.33 -4.52 -22.47
C GLN A 157 15.46 -4.52 -21.43
N ASN A 158 15.51 -3.49 -20.61
CA ASN A 158 16.44 -3.35 -19.48
C ASN A 158 15.78 -3.53 -18.11
N ASN A 159 14.64 -4.23 -18.07
CA ASN A 159 13.89 -4.58 -16.86
C ASN A 159 13.37 -3.37 -16.06
N ILE A 160 13.18 -2.23 -16.71
CA ILE A 160 12.52 -1.07 -16.09
C ILE A 160 11.05 -1.13 -16.44
N LYS A 161 10.18 -1.21 -15.43
CA LYS A 161 8.73 -1.19 -15.64
C LYS A 161 8.33 0.12 -16.31
N THR A 162 7.57 0.05 -17.39
CA THR A 162 7.35 1.22 -18.23
C THR A 162 5.91 1.30 -18.70
N PHE A 163 5.35 2.49 -18.67
CA PHE A 163 4.02 2.80 -19.19
C PHE A 163 4.11 3.80 -20.33
N LEU A 164 3.36 3.53 -21.37
CA LEU A 164 3.22 4.41 -22.52
C LEU A 164 2.05 5.37 -22.26
N MET A 165 2.29 6.68 -22.24
CA MET A 165 1.22 7.68 -22.23
C MET A 165 0.52 7.66 -23.58
N ASP A 166 -0.82 7.49 -23.62
CA ASP A 166 -1.58 7.40 -24.87
C ASP A 166 -1.50 8.67 -25.70
N THR A 167 -1.08 8.48 -26.96
CA THR A 167 -1.10 9.52 -27.98
C THR A 167 -1.52 8.90 -29.31
N PRO A 168 -2.10 9.68 -30.24
CA PRO A 168 -2.56 9.14 -31.52
C PRO A 168 -1.49 8.37 -32.29
N TYR A 169 -0.22 8.80 -32.21
CA TYR A 169 0.88 8.20 -32.97
C TYR A 169 1.47 6.93 -32.37
N ASN A 170 1.13 6.58 -31.12
CA ASN A 170 1.71 5.42 -30.45
C ASN A 170 0.72 4.27 -30.22
N ARG A 171 -0.56 4.40 -30.61
CA ARG A 171 -1.64 3.41 -30.38
C ARG A 171 -1.40 2.05 -31.00
N PHE A 172 -0.54 1.94 -32.00
CA PHE A 172 -0.18 0.68 -32.64
C PHE A 172 0.76 -0.19 -31.80
N ALA A 173 1.35 0.35 -30.75
CA ALA A 173 2.35 -0.36 -29.96
C ALA A 173 1.69 -1.21 -28.88
N ASP A 174 2.11 -2.46 -28.77
CA ASP A 174 1.75 -3.39 -27.69
C ASP A 174 2.72 -3.18 -26.52
N ILE A 175 2.41 -2.20 -25.69
CA ILE A 175 3.17 -1.79 -24.50
C ILE A 175 2.13 -1.42 -23.43
N PRO A 176 2.37 -1.74 -22.13
CA PRO A 176 1.52 -1.29 -21.04
C PRO A 176 1.25 0.22 -21.16
N ARG A 177 -0.02 0.61 -21.12
CA ARG A 177 -0.47 1.94 -21.48
C ARG A 177 -1.31 2.55 -20.39
N VAL A 178 -1.25 3.88 -20.29
CA VAL A 178 -2.19 4.69 -19.51
C VAL A 178 -2.76 5.81 -20.39
N ASN A 179 -4.05 6.08 -20.25
CA ASN A 179 -4.76 7.05 -21.07
C ASN A 179 -4.84 8.43 -20.39
N SER A 180 -4.48 8.52 -19.13
CA SER A 180 -4.52 9.75 -18.34
C SER A 180 -3.60 9.69 -17.14
N TRP A 181 -3.31 10.85 -16.56
CA TRP A 181 -2.60 10.97 -15.31
C TRP A 181 -3.34 10.32 -14.14
N LYS A 182 -4.68 10.37 -14.14
CA LYS A 182 -5.50 9.69 -13.14
C LYS A 182 -5.26 8.18 -13.16
N GLU A 183 -5.30 7.57 -14.35
CA GLU A 183 -5.04 6.13 -14.53
C GLU A 183 -3.61 5.77 -14.11
N PHE A 184 -2.61 6.58 -14.50
CA PHE A 184 -1.22 6.37 -14.06
C PHE A 184 -1.10 6.41 -12.54
N TYR A 185 -1.70 7.41 -11.89
CA TYR A 185 -1.72 7.50 -10.42
C TYR A 185 -2.37 6.27 -9.78
N GLU A 186 -3.50 5.81 -10.29
CA GLU A 186 -4.20 4.61 -9.78
C GLU A 186 -3.34 3.36 -9.92
N VAL A 187 -2.67 3.18 -11.06
CA VAL A 187 -1.75 2.05 -11.28
C VAL A 187 -0.58 2.10 -10.29
N ILE A 188 0.08 3.24 -10.14
CA ILE A 188 1.21 3.39 -9.21
C ILE A 188 0.76 3.18 -7.76
N SER A 189 -0.37 3.75 -7.38
CA SER A 189 -0.93 3.60 -6.04
C SER A 189 -1.23 2.13 -5.73
N ASN A 190 -1.83 1.41 -6.66
CA ASN A 190 -2.11 -0.02 -6.49
C ASN A 190 -0.83 -0.86 -6.38
N MET A 191 0.22 -0.51 -7.12
CA MET A 191 1.52 -1.20 -7.05
C MET A 191 2.29 -0.93 -5.76
N SER A 192 2.02 0.19 -5.10
CA SER A 192 2.65 0.56 -3.83
C SER A 192 1.91 0.04 -2.60
N LYS A 193 0.72 -0.54 -2.77
CA LYS A 193 -0.02 -1.14 -1.66
C LYS A 193 0.74 -2.32 -1.06
N LYS A 194 0.70 -2.39 0.26
CA LYS A 194 1.26 -3.51 1.00
C LYS A 194 0.34 -4.72 0.88
N LYS A 195 0.87 -5.85 0.42
CA LYS A 195 0.16 -7.12 0.38
C LYS A 195 -0.03 -7.64 1.79
N VAL A 196 -1.28 -7.82 2.23
CA VAL A 196 -1.58 -8.23 3.60
C VAL A 196 -2.55 -9.39 3.68
N ILE A 197 -2.36 -10.21 4.71
CA ILE A 197 -3.30 -11.21 5.21
C ILE A 197 -3.67 -10.79 6.63
N LEU A 198 -4.96 -10.79 6.96
CA LEU A 198 -5.43 -10.60 8.34
C LEU A 198 -5.73 -11.97 8.96
N ASP A 199 -5.01 -12.36 10.03
CA ASP A 199 -5.26 -13.58 10.80
C ASP A 199 -5.89 -13.19 12.14
N THR A 200 -7.19 -13.53 12.35
CA THR A 200 -8.06 -12.93 13.37
C THR A 200 -8.97 -13.95 14.05
N ASP A 201 -9.23 -13.82 15.33
CA ASP A 201 -10.23 -14.58 16.08
C ASP A 201 -11.49 -13.75 16.40
N MET A 202 -12.06 -13.15 15.36
CA MET A 202 -13.09 -12.11 15.23
C MET A 202 -14.22 -12.12 16.27
N TYR A 203 -14.59 -13.27 16.82
CA TYR A 203 -15.65 -13.43 17.82
C TYR A 203 -15.13 -13.48 19.25
N ASN A 204 -13.81 -13.54 19.45
CA ASN A 204 -13.20 -13.61 20.78
C ASN A 204 -13.52 -12.37 21.63
N GLU A 205 -13.20 -11.20 21.11
CA GLU A 205 -13.57 -9.91 21.69
C GLU A 205 -14.16 -8.97 20.59
N VAL A 206 -14.18 -7.68 20.81
CA VAL A 206 -14.78 -6.73 19.85
C VAL A 206 -13.74 -6.00 19.04
N ASP A 207 -12.50 -5.95 19.49
CA ASP A 207 -11.42 -5.18 18.91
C ASP A 207 -10.95 -5.69 17.56
N ASP A 208 -11.04 -7.00 17.30
CA ASP A 208 -10.91 -7.58 15.96
C ASP A 208 -11.84 -6.92 14.95
N GLN A 209 -13.08 -6.65 15.34
CA GLN A 209 -14.07 -6.04 14.46
C GLN A 209 -13.75 -4.58 14.17
N PHE A 210 -13.17 -3.86 15.14
CA PHE A 210 -12.63 -2.54 14.91
C PHE A 210 -11.38 -2.59 14.03
N ALA A 211 -10.51 -3.59 14.21
CA ALA A 211 -9.31 -3.79 13.42
C ALA A 211 -9.62 -4.11 11.96
N LEU A 212 -10.55 -5.05 11.69
CA LEU A 212 -11.01 -5.31 10.32
C LEU A 212 -11.63 -4.05 9.69
N THR A 213 -12.45 -3.32 10.44
CA THR A 213 -13.02 -2.06 9.96
C THR A 213 -11.93 -1.05 9.59
N TYR A 214 -10.91 -0.90 10.43
CA TYR A 214 -9.79 -0.01 10.18
C TYR A 214 -8.98 -0.41 8.93
N LEU A 215 -8.71 -1.70 8.77
CA LEU A 215 -8.05 -2.24 7.60
C LEU A 215 -8.88 -1.97 6.34
N MET A 216 -10.18 -2.26 6.35
CA MET A 216 -11.08 -2.04 5.21
C MET A 216 -11.25 -0.55 4.84
N LYS A 217 -11.06 0.36 5.80
CA LYS A 217 -11.00 1.81 5.57
C LYS A 217 -9.59 2.30 5.19
N SER A 218 -8.62 1.39 5.08
CA SER A 218 -7.22 1.68 4.72
C SER A 218 -6.78 0.93 3.45
N LEU A 219 -7.72 0.60 2.55
CA LEU A 219 -7.42 -0.06 1.28
C LEU A 219 -6.66 0.84 0.27
N ASP A 220 -6.46 2.09 0.59
CA ASP A 220 -5.51 2.98 -0.07
C ASP A 220 -4.04 2.58 0.23
N VAL A 221 -3.78 2.01 1.42
CA VAL A 221 -2.47 1.53 1.88
C VAL A 221 -2.29 0.03 1.64
N PHE A 222 -3.36 -0.75 1.78
CA PHE A 222 -3.33 -2.20 1.78
C PHE A 222 -3.97 -2.81 0.54
N ASP A 223 -3.37 -3.90 0.08
CA ASP A 223 -3.97 -4.89 -0.81
C ASP A 223 -4.25 -6.14 0.04
N LEU A 224 -5.51 -6.28 0.49
CA LEU A 224 -5.95 -7.39 1.34
C LEU A 224 -6.19 -8.63 0.48
N GLU A 225 -5.33 -9.63 0.60
CA GLU A 225 -5.39 -10.85 -0.21
C GLU A 225 -6.11 -12.01 0.48
N ALA A 226 -6.18 -12.02 1.82
CA ALA A 226 -6.95 -13.00 2.58
C ALA A 226 -7.32 -12.49 3.98
N ILE A 227 -8.42 -13.03 4.51
CA ILE A 227 -8.78 -12.99 5.94
C ILE A 227 -8.80 -14.45 6.40
N THR A 228 -7.92 -14.81 7.33
CA THR A 228 -7.81 -16.15 7.88
C THR A 228 -8.31 -16.16 9.31
N ILE A 229 -9.12 -17.16 9.66
CA ILE A 229 -9.72 -17.25 10.98
C ILE A 229 -8.79 -18.02 11.91
N ALA A 230 -8.28 -17.33 12.93
CA ALA A 230 -7.44 -17.92 13.96
C ALA A 230 -8.27 -18.72 14.97
N PRO A 231 -7.72 -19.81 15.52
CA PRO A 231 -8.43 -20.61 16.54
C PRO A 231 -8.45 -19.89 17.88
N PHE A 232 -9.56 -19.97 18.58
CA PHE A 232 -9.63 -19.59 20.00
C PHE A 232 -10.64 -20.44 20.77
N SER A 233 -10.48 -20.49 22.08
CA SER A 233 -11.43 -21.14 22.98
C SER A 233 -11.50 -20.44 24.35
N LYS A 234 -12.60 -20.59 25.06
CA LYS A 234 -12.75 -20.12 26.45
C LYS A 234 -12.48 -18.63 26.65
N SER A 235 -13.02 -17.81 25.75
CA SER A 235 -12.94 -16.33 25.86
C SER A 235 -13.84 -15.82 27.00
N GLY A 236 -13.70 -14.53 27.32
CA GLY A 236 -14.57 -13.85 28.28
C GLY A 236 -16.07 -13.95 27.99
N TYR A 237 -16.44 -14.05 26.70
CA TYR A 237 -17.83 -14.23 26.24
C TYR A 237 -18.30 -15.66 26.27
N ALA A 238 -17.41 -16.62 26.05
CA ALA A 238 -17.74 -17.98 25.73
C ALA A 238 -16.88 -18.96 26.53
N LYS A 239 -17.11 -19.03 27.86
CA LYS A 239 -16.34 -19.86 28.81
C LYS A 239 -16.32 -21.34 28.45
N THR A 240 -17.31 -21.85 27.71
CA THR A 240 -17.48 -23.25 27.33
C THR A 240 -17.29 -23.53 25.84
N MET A 241 -16.90 -22.53 25.06
CA MET A 241 -16.75 -22.66 23.62
C MET A 241 -15.58 -23.56 23.25
N THR A 242 -15.79 -24.46 22.32
CA THR A 242 -14.72 -25.24 21.67
C THR A 242 -13.95 -24.38 20.67
N ILE A 243 -12.78 -24.83 20.25
CA ILE A 243 -12.00 -24.13 19.19
C ILE A 243 -12.78 -24.10 17.88
N GLU A 244 -13.43 -25.22 17.53
CA GLU A 244 -14.24 -25.35 16.32
C GLU A 244 -15.42 -24.37 16.32
N ASP A 245 -16.18 -24.28 17.43
CA ASP A 245 -17.27 -23.30 17.60
C ASP A 245 -16.72 -21.85 17.48
N GLY A 246 -15.54 -21.58 18.08
CA GLY A 246 -14.89 -20.27 18.02
C GLY A 246 -14.53 -19.87 16.59
N THR A 247 -13.94 -20.80 15.84
CA THR A 247 -13.58 -20.59 14.43
C THR A 247 -14.83 -20.35 13.57
N GLU A 248 -15.90 -21.16 13.76
CA GLU A 248 -17.16 -20.99 13.01
C GLU A 248 -17.82 -19.65 13.31
N LYS A 249 -17.89 -19.25 14.58
CA LYS A 249 -18.46 -17.96 14.97
C LYS A 249 -17.65 -16.77 14.47
N SER A 250 -16.34 -16.85 14.51
CA SER A 250 -15.47 -15.82 13.95
C SER A 250 -15.67 -15.67 12.45
N TYR A 251 -15.79 -16.77 11.72
CA TYR A 251 -16.10 -16.78 10.29
C TYR A 251 -17.44 -16.08 10.00
N GLU A 252 -18.53 -16.47 10.68
CA GLU A 252 -19.86 -15.86 10.54
C GLU A 252 -19.83 -14.33 10.81
N VAL A 253 -19.17 -13.91 11.90
CA VAL A 253 -19.07 -12.49 12.26
C VAL A 253 -18.27 -11.71 11.24
N THR A 254 -17.19 -12.28 10.69
CA THR A 254 -16.40 -11.66 9.63
C THR A 254 -17.25 -11.39 8.39
N LEU A 255 -18.01 -12.40 7.92
CA LEU A 255 -18.89 -12.25 6.76
C LEU A 255 -19.96 -11.16 6.98
N ASN A 256 -20.57 -11.14 8.17
CA ASN A 256 -21.58 -10.14 8.52
C ASN A 256 -20.99 -8.71 8.60
N LEU A 257 -19.78 -8.58 9.12
CA LEU A 257 -19.11 -7.27 9.20
C LEU A 257 -18.74 -6.74 7.81
N LEU A 258 -18.30 -7.61 6.91
CA LEU A 258 -18.03 -7.25 5.50
C LEU A 258 -19.30 -6.73 4.77
N ASP A 259 -20.47 -7.33 5.06
CA ASP A 259 -21.74 -6.80 4.55
C ASP A 259 -22.05 -5.40 5.09
N MET A 260 -21.84 -5.20 6.40
CA MET A 260 -22.07 -3.88 7.02
C MET A 260 -21.10 -2.81 6.50
N LEU A 261 -19.92 -3.21 6.05
CA LEU A 261 -18.92 -2.36 5.42
C LEU A 261 -19.21 -2.07 3.94
N ASN A 262 -20.25 -2.67 3.35
CA ASN A 262 -20.50 -2.70 1.90
C ASN A 262 -19.31 -3.23 1.11
N LYS A 263 -18.68 -4.30 1.63
CA LYS A 263 -17.49 -4.96 1.10
C LYS A 263 -17.71 -6.46 0.94
N SER A 264 -18.91 -6.84 0.48
CA SER A 264 -19.30 -8.25 0.32
C SER A 264 -18.42 -9.00 -0.68
N GLU A 265 -17.75 -8.29 -1.59
CA GLU A 265 -16.77 -8.85 -2.53
C GLU A 265 -15.55 -9.47 -1.84
N TYR A 266 -15.26 -9.08 -0.60
CA TYR A 266 -14.16 -9.65 0.19
C TYR A 266 -14.54 -10.95 0.94
N LYS A 267 -15.81 -11.37 0.87
CA LYS A 267 -16.23 -12.65 1.50
C LYS A 267 -15.55 -13.86 0.85
N ASP A 268 -15.26 -13.79 -0.43
CA ASP A 268 -14.61 -14.87 -1.18
C ASP A 268 -13.15 -15.11 -0.78
N ILE A 269 -12.57 -14.21 0.02
CA ILE A 269 -11.21 -14.33 0.53
C ILE A 269 -11.17 -14.56 2.05
N VAL A 270 -12.28 -14.99 2.65
CA VAL A 270 -12.33 -15.39 4.07
C VAL A 270 -12.20 -16.90 4.16
N TYR A 271 -11.18 -17.37 4.88
CA TYR A 271 -10.81 -18.78 4.96
C TYR A 271 -10.83 -19.28 6.41
N LYS A 272 -11.50 -20.41 6.64
CA LYS A 272 -11.49 -21.05 7.96
C LYS A 272 -10.12 -21.61 8.28
N GLY A 273 -9.63 -21.32 9.49
CA GLY A 273 -8.34 -21.79 9.97
C GLY A 273 -8.40 -23.05 10.80
N ALA A 274 -7.40 -23.21 11.65
CA ALA A 274 -7.25 -24.38 12.51
C ALA A 274 -8.42 -24.51 13.51
N ILE A 275 -8.89 -25.73 13.70
CA ILE A 275 -9.88 -26.12 14.71
C ILE A 275 -9.23 -26.87 15.89
N LYS A 276 -7.91 -26.90 15.91
CA LYS A 276 -7.05 -27.46 16.96
C LYS A 276 -5.81 -26.61 17.08
N TYR A 277 -5.20 -26.56 18.26
CA TYR A 277 -3.90 -25.90 18.42
C TYR A 277 -2.76 -26.68 17.74
N PHE A 278 -1.62 -26.04 17.55
CA PHE A 278 -0.47 -26.50 16.75
C PHE A 278 -0.06 -27.95 17.03
N LYS A 279 0.01 -28.33 18.32
CA LYS A 279 0.41 -29.69 18.72
C LYS A 279 -0.50 -30.80 18.16
N ASP A 280 -1.79 -30.53 18.09
CA ASP A 280 -2.83 -31.52 17.75
C ASP A 280 -3.34 -31.33 16.30
N SER A 281 -2.85 -30.32 15.58
CA SER A 281 -3.21 -30.02 14.21
C SER A 281 -2.20 -30.70 13.27
N LYS A 282 -2.57 -31.85 12.73
CA LYS A 282 -1.74 -32.59 11.76
C LYS A 282 -2.16 -32.33 10.32
N ASP A 283 -3.39 -31.93 10.12
CA ASP A 283 -3.99 -31.73 8.81
C ASP A 283 -3.89 -30.25 8.41
N SER A 284 -3.76 -30.01 7.12
CA SER A 284 -3.85 -28.67 6.57
C SER A 284 -5.31 -28.18 6.60
N ASN A 285 -5.48 -26.87 6.59
CA ASN A 285 -6.78 -26.20 6.50
C ASN A 285 -6.72 -25.08 5.46
N GLU A 286 -7.89 -24.55 5.09
CA GLU A 286 -8.01 -23.53 4.05
C GLU A 286 -7.12 -22.30 4.30
N ALA A 287 -7.05 -21.81 5.52
CA ALA A 287 -6.25 -20.64 5.89
C ALA A 287 -4.75 -20.91 5.69
N VAL A 288 -4.25 -22.06 6.14
CA VAL A 288 -2.83 -22.44 5.99
C VAL A 288 -2.44 -22.57 4.52
N GLU A 289 -3.26 -23.26 3.71
CA GLU A 289 -3.00 -23.39 2.27
C GLU A 289 -2.99 -22.03 1.59
N LYS A 290 -3.90 -21.14 1.97
CA LYS A 290 -4.00 -19.81 1.37
C LYS A 290 -2.83 -18.92 1.78
N ILE A 291 -2.37 -18.96 3.02
CA ILE A 291 -1.15 -18.25 3.46
C ILE A 291 0.04 -18.68 2.60
N ILE A 292 0.22 -19.99 2.39
CA ILE A 292 1.33 -20.54 1.58
C ILE A 292 1.19 -20.11 0.12
N GLU A 293 0.00 -20.20 -0.47
CA GLU A 293 -0.25 -19.80 -1.85
C GLU A 293 0.09 -18.33 -2.08
N ILE A 294 -0.43 -17.45 -1.21
CA ILE A 294 -0.22 -15.99 -1.32
C ILE A 294 1.26 -15.64 -1.12
N ALA A 295 1.93 -16.25 -0.13
CA ALA A 295 3.35 -16.04 0.09
C ALA A 295 4.20 -16.46 -1.11
N ASN A 296 3.81 -17.53 -1.80
CA ASN A 296 4.53 -18.00 -2.99
C ASN A 296 4.25 -17.18 -4.25
N LYS A 297 3.11 -16.51 -4.31
CA LYS A 297 2.72 -15.62 -5.42
C LYS A 297 3.40 -14.26 -5.36
N ASN A 298 3.70 -13.76 -4.18
CA ASN A 298 4.20 -12.40 -3.95
C ASN A 298 5.69 -12.41 -3.54
N ASP A 299 6.38 -11.31 -3.80
CA ASP A 299 7.76 -11.10 -3.33
C ASP A 299 7.80 -10.94 -1.80
N LYS A 300 6.82 -10.24 -1.23
CA LYS A 300 6.66 -10.05 0.22
C LYS A 300 5.19 -9.88 0.57
N THR A 301 4.74 -10.60 1.60
CA THR A 301 3.37 -10.49 2.17
C THR A 301 3.46 -10.26 3.67
N THR A 302 2.73 -9.29 4.20
CA THR A 302 2.63 -9.08 5.65
C THR A 302 1.42 -9.83 6.20
N ILE A 303 1.63 -10.66 7.21
CA ILE A 303 0.55 -11.29 7.98
C ILE A 303 0.31 -10.44 9.23
N LEU A 304 -0.86 -9.82 9.30
CA LEU A 304 -1.35 -9.07 10.45
C LEU A 304 -2.06 -10.08 11.36
N ALA A 305 -1.34 -10.65 12.32
CA ALA A 305 -1.85 -11.67 13.22
C ALA A 305 -2.34 -11.01 14.51
N ILE A 306 -3.65 -11.08 14.76
CA ILE A 306 -4.32 -10.47 15.92
C ILE A 306 -5.03 -11.50 16.79
N GLY A 307 -4.87 -12.79 16.48
CA GLY A 307 -5.31 -13.93 17.26
C GLY A 307 -4.16 -14.85 17.69
N ALA A 308 -4.50 -16.08 18.12
CA ALA A 308 -3.50 -17.12 18.37
C ALA A 308 -2.75 -17.43 17.06
N ILE A 309 -1.42 -17.48 17.11
CA ILE A 309 -0.54 -17.53 15.91
C ILE A 309 -0.46 -18.92 15.24
N THR A 310 -1.42 -19.79 15.51
CA THR A 310 -1.46 -21.18 15.08
C THR A 310 -1.40 -21.35 13.56
N ASN A 311 -2.21 -20.60 12.79
CA ASN A 311 -2.22 -20.70 11.33
C ASN A 311 -0.87 -20.34 10.72
N VAL A 312 -0.22 -19.30 11.22
CA VAL A 312 1.12 -18.87 10.79
C VAL A 312 2.16 -19.95 11.10
N ALA A 313 2.12 -20.52 12.30
CA ALA A 313 3.04 -21.60 12.69
C ALA A 313 2.87 -22.84 11.82
N LEU A 314 1.63 -23.23 11.51
CA LEU A 314 1.32 -24.36 10.62
C LEU A 314 1.80 -24.10 9.19
N ALA A 315 1.61 -22.88 8.69
CA ALA A 315 2.09 -22.51 7.34
C ALA A 315 3.62 -22.58 7.25
N ILE A 316 4.35 -22.07 8.25
CA ILE A 316 5.81 -22.15 8.33
C ILE A 316 6.29 -23.59 8.50
N GLU A 317 5.58 -24.43 9.28
CA GLU A 317 5.92 -25.85 9.44
C GLU A 317 5.78 -26.62 8.12
N LYS A 318 4.69 -26.36 7.40
CA LYS A 318 4.35 -27.05 6.16
C LYS A 318 5.21 -26.59 4.96
N ALA A 319 5.51 -25.30 4.89
CA ALA A 319 6.22 -24.67 3.78
C ALA A 319 7.32 -23.71 4.28
N PRO A 320 8.44 -24.24 4.80
CA PRO A 320 9.51 -23.40 5.36
C PRO A 320 10.10 -22.38 4.36
N GLU A 321 9.99 -22.63 3.07
CA GLU A 321 10.45 -21.74 1.99
C GLU A 321 9.71 -20.40 1.92
N ILE A 322 8.56 -20.25 2.63
CA ILE A 322 7.85 -18.96 2.68
C ILE A 322 8.45 -17.98 3.69
N ILE A 323 9.35 -18.41 4.56
CA ILE A 323 9.90 -17.60 5.67
C ILE A 323 10.47 -16.28 5.17
N ASP A 324 11.21 -16.28 4.08
CA ASP A 324 11.82 -15.06 3.51
C ASP A 324 10.79 -14.19 2.76
N LYS A 325 9.62 -14.75 2.42
CA LYS A 325 8.56 -14.10 1.65
C LYS A 325 7.46 -13.49 2.51
N ILE A 326 7.45 -13.79 3.81
CA ILE A 326 6.47 -13.23 4.73
C ILE A 326 7.12 -12.33 5.79
N LYS A 327 6.35 -11.36 6.25
CA LYS A 327 6.57 -10.59 7.47
C LYS A 327 5.38 -10.84 8.38
N VAL A 328 5.62 -11.08 9.65
CA VAL A 328 4.56 -11.27 10.64
C VAL A 328 4.54 -10.09 11.58
N VAL A 329 3.40 -9.39 11.65
CA VAL A 329 3.13 -8.36 12.67
C VAL A 329 2.11 -8.95 13.62
N TRP A 330 2.56 -9.32 14.81
CA TRP A 330 1.74 -10.07 15.76
C TRP A 330 1.46 -9.28 17.03
N LEU A 331 0.17 -9.13 17.32
CA LEU A 331 -0.29 -8.68 18.63
C LEU A 331 -0.37 -9.89 19.57
N GLY A 332 0.57 -9.98 20.48
CA GLY A 332 0.58 -11.11 21.42
C GLY A 332 1.70 -11.02 22.45
N GLY A 333 1.46 -11.69 23.55
CA GLY A 333 2.36 -11.67 24.69
C GLY A 333 2.37 -10.33 25.43
N ASN A 334 3.32 -10.21 26.35
CA ASN A 334 3.52 -9.02 27.18
C ASN A 334 4.96 -8.53 27.08
N THR A 335 5.24 -7.33 27.59
CA THR A 335 6.60 -6.80 27.66
C THR A 335 7.42 -7.57 28.71
N PHE A 336 8.75 -7.48 28.62
CA PHE A 336 9.68 -8.05 29.62
C PHE A 336 9.51 -7.46 31.04
N LEU A 337 8.75 -6.36 31.19
CA LEU A 337 8.45 -5.75 32.47
C LEU A 337 7.38 -6.53 33.25
N THR A 338 6.62 -7.40 32.60
CA THR A 338 5.59 -8.22 33.25
C THR A 338 6.21 -9.51 33.78
N LYS A 339 5.73 -9.95 34.97
CA LYS A 339 6.22 -11.19 35.60
C LYS A 339 5.66 -12.45 34.95
N ASP A 340 4.58 -12.33 34.21
CA ASP A 340 3.94 -13.42 33.50
C ASP A 340 3.62 -13.00 32.05
N ASN A 341 3.45 -13.98 31.18
CA ASN A 341 3.08 -13.79 29.80
C ASN A 341 1.74 -14.47 29.49
N SER A 342 0.82 -14.46 30.45
CA SER A 342 -0.51 -15.06 30.35
C SER A 342 -1.49 -14.21 29.49
N GLU A 343 -0.97 -13.56 28.47
CA GLU A 343 -1.76 -12.85 27.48
C GLU A 343 -2.59 -13.85 26.64
N PHE A 344 -3.75 -13.43 26.14
CA PHE A 344 -4.73 -14.35 25.57
C PHE A 344 -4.21 -15.04 24.29
N ASN A 345 -3.76 -14.30 23.30
CA ASN A 345 -3.28 -14.84 22.02
C ASN A 345 -2.06 -15.74 22.23
N PHE A 346 -1.15 -15.35 23.12
CA PHE A 346 0.04 -16.10 23.44
C PHE A 346 -0.27 -17.44 24.15
N ARG A 347 -1.09 -17.40 25.19
CA ARG A 347 -1.36 -18.61 26.03
C ARG A 347 -2.26 -19.64 25.36
N GLN A 348 -2.99 -19.25 24.29
CA GLN A 348 -3.83 -20.17 23.55
C GLN A 348 -2.97 -21.26 22.90
N ASP A 349 -1.79 -20.90 22.36
CA ASP A 349 -0.94 -21.86 21.64
C ASP A 349 0.56 -21.54 21.80
N ILE A 350 1.13 -21.86 22.96
CA ILE A 350 2.54 -21.59 23.27
C ILE A 350 3.48 -22.30 22.27
N LEU A 351 3.14 -23.50 21.79
CA LEU A 351 3.96 -24.23 20.83
C LEU A 351 3.98 -23.56 19.45
N ALA A 352 2.87 -22.96 19.02
CA ALA A 352 2.83 -22.13 17.82
C ALA A 352 3.71 -20.90 17.97
N VAL A 353 3.68 -20.23 19.13
CA VAL A 353 4.55 -19.10 19.40
C VAL A 353 6.01 -19.51 19.36
N GLN A 354 6.40 -20.64 20.00
CA GLN A 354 7.76 -21.18 19.93
C GLN A 354 8.18 -21.41 18.48
N LYS A 355 7.33 -22.06 17.69
CA LYS A 355 7.59 -22.34 16.27
C LYS A 355 7.89 -21.08 15.46
N VAL A 356 7.06 -20.04 15.61
CA VAL A 356 7.25 -18.77 14.88
C VAL A 356 8.51 -18.05 15.34
N PHE A 357 8.75 -17.96 16.67
CA PHE A 357 9.94 -17.30 17.22
C PHE A 357 11.25 -18.04 16.86
N ASP A 358 11.20 -19.35 16.62
CA ASP A 358 12.37 -20.15 16.22
C ASP A 358 12.60 -20.18 14.71
N SER A 359 11.60 -19.79 13.90
CA SER A 359 11.61 -19.93 12.44
C SER A 359 12.55 -18.97 11.71
N LYS A 360 12.99 -17.88 12.34
CA LYS A 360 13.72 -16.76 11.74
C LYS A 360 12.90 -15.89 10.77
N VAL A 361 11.59 -16.04 10.75
CA VAL A 361 10.71 -15.15 9.99
C VAL A 361 10.90 -13.69 10.42
N GLU A 362 10.72 -12.75 9.50
CA GLU A 362 10.67 -11.33 9.85
C GLU A 362 9.48 -11.08 10.78
N LEU A 363 9.75 -10.85 12.07
CA LEU A 363 8.76 -10.78 13.13
C LEU A 363 8.77 -9.42 13.81
N VAL A 364 7.58 -8.83 13.91
CA VAL A 364 7.27 -7.68 14.76
C VAL A 364 6.36 -8.14 15.87
N VAL A 365 6.82 -8.03 17.10
CA VAL A 365 6.03 -8.37 18.30
C VAL A 365 5.46 -7.09 18.87
N ILE A 366 4.13 -7.01 19.00
CA ILE A 366 3.42 -5.91 19.66
C ILE A 366 2.83 -6.46 20.97
N PRO A 367 3.47 -6.19 22.12
CA PRO A 367 2.98 -6.67 23.41
C PRO A 367 1.63 -6.04 23.79
N CYS A 368 0.77 -6.82 24.43
CA CYS A 368 -0.51 -6.33 24.93
C CYS A 368 -0.31 -5.39 26.12
N ARG A 369 0.18 -5.89 27.26
CA ARG A 369 0.40 -5.05 28.44
C ARG A 369 1.60 -4.12 28.24
N ASN A 370 1.44 -2.89 28.69
CA ASN A 370 2.39 -1.77 28.61
C ASN A 370 2.60 -1.19 27.19
N VAL A 371 2.02 -1.80 26.14
CA VAL A 371 2.07 -1.26 24.78
C VAL A 371 0.67 -1.07 24.25
N ALA A 372 0.03 -2.14 23.71
CA ALA A 372 -1.30 -2.04 23.12
C ALA A 372 -2.37 -1.64 24.16
N SER A 373 -2.13 -1.88 25.46
CA SER A 373 -2.98 -1.37 26.56
C SER A 373 -3.18 0.14 26.54
N ASN A 374 -2.29 0.90 25.89
CA ASN A 374 -2.42 2.35 25.71
C ASN A 374 -3.56 2.71 24.73
N LEU A 375 -4.05 1.77 23.91
CA LEU A 375 -5.21 1.97 23.01
C LEU A 375 -6.54 1.86 23.75
N SER A 376 -6.57 2.35 24.98
CA SER A 376 -7.80 2.41 25.76
C SER A 376 -8.68 3.58 25.30
N THR A 377 -9.99 3.32 25.16
CA THR A 377 -10.99 4.31 24.77
C THR A 377 -12.27 4.17 25.60
N THR A 378 -13.17 5.12 25.47
CA THR A 378 -14.46 5.13 26.15
C THR A 378 -15.59 5.16 25.12
N ILE A 379 -16.80 4.77 25.54
CA ILE A 379 -17.97 4.92 24.67
C ILE A 379 -18.23 6.39 24.28
N TYR A 380 -17.91 7.32 25.16
CA TYR A 380 -18.09 8.77 24.88
C TYR A 380 -17.17 9.25 23.76
N GLU A 381 -15.93 8.79 23.72
CA GLU A 381 -14.99 9.10 22.64
C GLU A 381 -15.46 8.47 21.32
N LEU A 382 -15.90 7.21 21.34
CA LEU A 382 -16.44 6.55 20.15
C LEU A 382 -17.68 7.26 19.63
N GLU A 383 -18.68 7.53 20.46
CA GLU A 383 -19.93 8.20 20.07
C GLU A 383 -19.72 9.63 19.60
N HIS A 384 -18.65 10.31 20.04
CA HIS A 384 -18.31 11.65 19.58
C HIS A 384 -17.82 11.65 18.13
N TYR A 385 -17.04 10.65 17.74
CA TYR A 385 -16.43 10.59 16.41
C TYR A 385 -17.17 9.70 15.42
N LEU A 386 -17.91 8.69 15.89
CA LEU A 386 -18.68 7.75 15.09
C LEU A 386 -20.14 8.16 15.04
N SER A 387 -20.61 8.68 13.91
CA SER A 387 -22.02 9.04 13.75
C SER A 387 -22.93 7.82 13.89
N LYS A 388 -23.94 7.93 14.77
CA LYS A 388 -24.95 6.88 14.99
C LYS A 388 -25.92 6.70 13.82
N ASP A 389 -25.94 7.63 12.88
CA ASP A 389 -26.76 7.54 11.66
C ASP A 389 -26.20 6.52 10.66
N ILE A 390 -24.91 6.16 10.81
CA ILE A 390 -24.25 5.14 10.02
C ILE A 390 -24.40 3.79 10.71
N LYS A 391 -25.05 2.82 10.05
CA LYS A 391 -25.36 1.48 10.60
C LYS A 391 -24.12 0.78 11.18
N LEU A 392 -22.98 0.83 10.48
CA LEU A 392 -21.70 0.27 10.94
C LEU A 392 -21.24 0.91 12.24
N ASN A 393 -21.22 2.24 12.31
CA ASN A 393 -20.77 2.98 13.49
C ASN A 393 -21.62 2.68 14.72
N LYS A 394 -22.95 2.63 14.53
CA LYS A 394 -23.89 2.23 15.58
C LYS A 394 -23.58 0.80 16.06
N TYR A 395 -23.41 -0.13 15.14
CA TYR A 395 -23.06 -1.51 15.47
C TYR A 395 -21.77 -1.59 16.30
N LEU A 396 -20.71 -0.91 15.90
CA LEU A 396 -19.43 -0.89 16.62
C LEU A 396 -19.60 -0.33 18.06
N CYS A 397 -20.35 0.74 18.22
CA CYS A 397 -20.68 1.29 19.54
C CYS A 397 -21.50 0.30 20.38
N ASP A 398 -22.51 -0.36 19.80
CA ASP A 398 -23.38 -1.31 20.50
C ASP A 398 -22.59 -2.53 20.98
N ILE A 399 -21.71 -3.11 20.15
CA ILE A 399 -20.87 -4.26 20.56
C ILE A 399 -19.83 -3.83 21.60
N PHE A 400 -19.26 -2.63 21.51
CA PHE A 400 -18.35 -2.10 22.52
C PHE A 400 -19.01 -2.01 23.89
N ILE A 401 -20.23 -1.43 23.95
CA ILE A 401 -21.02 -1.35 25.20
C ILE A 401 -21.34 -2.75 25.75
N LYS A 402 -21.79 -3.66 24.87
CA LYS A 402 -22.14 -5.04 25.27
C LYS A 402 -20.93 -5.77 25.85
N CYS A 403 -19.78 -5.67 25.17
CA CYS A 403 -18.54 -6.26 25.63
C CYS A 403 -18.11 -5.71 26.98
N LYS A 404 -18.07 -4.40 27.11
CA LYS A 404 -17.69 -3.73 28.35
C LYS A 404 -18.58 -4.17 29.52
N LYS A 405 -19.90 -4.23 29.30
CA LYS A 405 -20.86 -4.69 30.34
C LYS A 405 -20.63 -6.14 30.78
N SER A 406 -20.14 -7.01 29.88
CA SER A 406 -19.88 -8.42 30.26
C SER A 406 -18.75 -8.58 31.27
N PHE A 407 -17.87 -7.60 31.41
CA PHE A 407 -16.78 -7.57 32.39
C PHE A 407 -17.14 -6.82 33.69
N MET A 408 -18.31 -6.15 33.76
CA MET A 408 -18.77 -5.42 34.95
C MET A 408 -19.45 -6.36 35.95
N LYS A 409 -19.15 -6.16 37.21
CA LYS A 409 -19.81 -6.88 38.31
C LYS A 409 -20.94 -6.07 38.91
N GLU A 410 -20.81 -4.75 38.93
CA GLU A 410 -21.73 -3.80 39.57
C GLU A 410 -22.05 -2.64 38.62
N PRO A 411 -23.26 -2.00 38.68
CA PRO A 411 -23.59 -0.85 37.85
C PRO A 411 -22.60 0.34 37.97
N LYS A 412 -22.03 0.58 39.17
CA LYS A 412 -21.05 1.63 39.41
C LYS A 412 -19.74 1.46 38.64
N ASP A 413 -19.43 0.22 38.20
CA ASP A 413 -18.24 -0.08 37.40
C ASP A 413 -18.27 0.58 36.02
N GLU A 414 -19.44 1.12 35.60
CA GLU A 414 -19.57 1.88 34.38
C GLU A 414 -18.91 3.28 34.43
N ILE A 415 -18.84 3.87 35.65
CA ILE A 415 -18.31 5.22 35.83
C ILE A 415 -16.80 5.23 35.60
N GLY A 416 -16.36 6.06 34.68
CA GLY A 416 -14.95 6.20 34.32
C GLY A 416 -14.33 4.99 33.61
N SER A 417 -15.14 3.98 33.27
CA SER A 417 -14.63 2.76 32.66
C SER A 417 -14.27 2.95 31.19
N SER A 418 -13.20 2.31 30.77
CA SER A 418 -12.71 2.26 29.39
C SER A 418 -12.54 0.80 28.94
N LYS A 419 -12.36 0.58 27.63
CA LYS A 419 -11.92 -0.70 27.09
C LYS A 419 -10.83 -0.44 26.06
N THR A 420 -9.83 -1.29 26.06
CA THR A 420 -8.75 -1.25 25.06
C THR A 420 -9.21 -1.92 23.77
N LEU A 421 -8.90 -1.29 22.64
CA LEU A 421 -9.03 -1.85 21.29
C LEU A 421 -7.63 -2.30 20.83
N TRP A 422 -7.21 -3.45 21.36
CA TRP A 422 -5.84 -3.96 21.26
C TRP A 422 -5.38 -4.12 19.80
N ASP A 423 -6.24 -4.69 18.97
CA ASP A 423 -5.96 -5.15 17.61
C ASP A 423 -5.75 -4.03 16.61
N LEU A 424 -6.22 -2.80 16.92
CA LEU A 424 -5.89 -1.61 16.11
C LEU A 424 -4.38 -1.43 15.97
N SER A 425 -3.58 -1.93 16.93
CA SER A 425 -2.13 -1.75 16.95
C SER A 425 -1.44 -2.43 15.78
N ALA A 426 -1.83 -3.64 15.38
CA ALA A 426 -1.20 -4.35 14.27
C ALA A 426 -1.47 -3.64 12.93
N ILE A 427 -2.71 -3.19 12.72
CA ILE A 427 -3.09 -2.43 11.52
C ILE A 427 -2.34 -1.09 11.48
N ALA A 428 -2.37 -0.36 12.60
CA ALA A 428 -1.71 0.94 12.72
C ALA A 428 -0.19 0.87 12.52
N TYR A 429 0.46 -0.18 13.04
CA TYR A 429 1.89 -0.40 12.85
C TYR A 429 2.24 -0.51 11.37
N GLU A 430 1.46 -1.28 10.62
CA GLU A 430 1.73 -1.46 9.21
C GLU A 430 1.30 -0.24 8.37
N ILE A 431 0.34 0.57 8.83
CA ILE A 431 0.04 1.88 8.21
C ILE A 431 1.25 2.81 8.37
N ASN A 432 1.73 2.99 9.61
CA ASN A 432 2.86 3.86 9.88
C ASN A 432 3.61 3.45 11.16
N ALA A 433 4.77 2.82 10.98
CA ALA A 433 5.62 2.36 12.08
C ALA A 433 6.18 3.51 12.95
N ASP A 434 6.22 4.76 12.44
CA ASP A 434 6.66 5.94 13.21
C ASP A 434 5.68 6.32 14.35
N TRP A 435 4.52 5.70 14.40
CA TRP A 435 3.59 5.84 15.54
C TRP A 435 3.93 4.92 16.70
N PHE A 436 5.03 4.18 16.59
CA PHE A 436 5.49 3.22 17.59
C PHE A 436 6.95 3.46 17.92
N LYS A 437 7.31 3.15 19.17
CA LYS A 437 8.71 3.03 19.59
C LYS A 437 9.05 1.55 19.61
N SER A 438 9.98 1.14 18.80
CA SER A 438 10.40 -0.25 18.66
C SER A 438 11.91 -0.38 18.68
N GLU A 439 12.38 -1.54 19.07
CA GLU A 439 13.80 -1.90 19.10
C GLU A 439 14.02 -3.19 18.33
N LEU A 440 15.17 -3.27 17.67
CA LEU A 440 15.65 -4.53 17.09
C LEU A 440 16.42 -5.28 18.17
N ILE A 441 15.86 -6.41 18.62
CA ILE A 441 16.45 -7.21 19.70
C ILE A 441 16.78 -8.62 19.22
N SER A 442 17.69 -9.31 19.92
CA SER A 442 17.83 -10.76 19.72
C SER A 442 16.54 -11.47 20.12
N CYS A 443 16.03 -12.32 19.24
CA CYS A 443 14.76 -13.01 19.46
C CYS A 443 14.79 -13.80 20.78
N PRO A 444 13.88 -13.56 21.74
CA PRO A 444 13.86 -14.30 22.99
C PRO A 444 13.49 -15.76 22.74
N ILE A 445 13.93 -16.64 23.61
CA ILE A 445 13.45 -18.02 23.68
C ILE A 445 12.13 -18.02 24.44
N VAL A 446 11.12 -18.63 23.86
CA VAL A 446 9.81 -18.88 24.50
C VAL A 446 9.90 -20.21 25.23
N LEU A 447 9.76 -20.20 26.55
CA LEU A 447 9.80 -21.40 27.38
C LEU A 447 8.42 -22.09 27.39
N ASP A 448 8.37 -23.39 27.76
CA ASP A 448 7.13 -24.18 27.82
C ASP A 448 6.09 -23.60 28.81
N ASN A 449 6.54 -22.85 29.80
CA ASN A 449 5.68 -22.15 30.75
C ASN A 449 5.22 -20.77 30.23
N GLY A 450 5.54 -20.42 28.96
CA GLY A 450 5.17 -19.17 28.32
C GLY A 450 6.04 -17.95 28.69
N LEU A 451 7.08 -18.10 29.50
CA LEU A 451 7.98 -17.00 29.81
C LEU A 451 9.01 -16.78 28.70
N TYR A 452 9.44 -15.55 28.57
CA TYR A 452 10.58 -15.19 27.73
C TYR A 452 11.90 -15.37 28.46
N ARG A 453 12.85 -16.02 27.80
CA ARG A 453 14.27 -15.99 28.17
C ARG A 453 15.04 -15.17 27.16
N GLN A 454 15.60 -14.04 27.58
CA GLN A 454 16.41 -13.18 26.71
C GLN A 454 17.72 -13.88 26.29
N THR A 455 18.15 -13.59 25.10
CA THR A 455 19.40 -14.08 24.51
C THR A 455 20.09 -12.95 23.73
N ILE A 456 21.35 -13.17 23.33
CA ILE A 456 22.14 -12.19 22.58
C ILE A 456 22.66 -12.75 21.24
N ASP A 457 22.43 -14.01 20.97
CA ASP A 457 23.05 -14.77 19.88
C ASP A 457 22.06 -15.36 18.88
N ARG A 458 20.78 -14.99 18.98
CA ARG A 458 19.75 -15.42 18.03
C ARG A 458 19.53 -14.35 16.94
N HIS A 459 18.76 -14.71 15.90
CA HIS A 459 18.29 -13.76 14.89
C HIS A 459 17.53 -12.60 15.54
N SER A 460 17.46 -11.50 14.83
CA SER A 460 16.79 -10.29 15.34
C SER A 460 15.31 -10.29 15.05
N VAL A 461 14.54 -9.71 15.98
CA VAL A 461 13.10 -9.40 15.82
C VAL A 461 12.86 -7.95 16.24
N ILE A 462 11.81 -7.35 15.69
CA ILE A 462 11.36 -6.02 16.12
C ILE A 462 10.43 -6.20 17.31
N PHE A 463 10.76 -5.56 18.44
CA PHE A 463 9.96 -5.58 19.66
C PHE A 463 9.43 -4.18 19.95
N VAL A 464 8.11 -4.02 20.00
CA VAL A 464 7.48 -2.72 20.24
C VAL A 464 7.45 -2.45 21.74
N ASN A 465 7.91 -1.25 22.14
CA ASN A 465 8.00 -0.84 23.55
C ASN A 465 6.95 0.19 23.96
N ASP A 466 6.42 0.97 22.99
CA ASP A 466 5.44 2.02 23.23
C ASP A 466 4.72 2.41 21.93
N LEU A 467 3.61 3.12 22.02
CA LEU A 467 2.87 3.64 20.88
C LEU A 467 2.26 5.03 21.14
N TYR A 468 2.05 5.77 20.08
CA TYR A 468 1.42 7.10 20.14
C TYR A 468 -0.10 6.99 19.92
N ARG A 469 -0.84 6.68 20.98
CA ARG A 469 -2.30 6.50 20.98
C ARG A 469 -3.04 7.54 20.16
N ASN A 470 -2.75 8.81 20.41
CA ASN A 470 -3.49 9.91 19.78
C ASN A 470 -3.33 9.93 18.26
N LYS A 471 -2.16 9.58 17.73
CA LYS A 471 -1.94 9.48 16.27
C LYS A 471 -2.76 8.35 15.66
N ILE A 472 -2.80 7.20 16.32
CA ILE A 472 -3.54 6.02 15.87
C ILE A 472 -5.05 6.31 15.86
N TYR A 473 -5.60 6.83 16.96
CA TYR A 473 -7.03 7.17 17.02
C TYR A 473 -7.40 8.32 16.09
N GLN A 474 -6.51 9.29 15.91
CA GLN A 474 -6.74 10.37 14.94
C GLN A 474 -6.89 9.81 13.51
N ASP A 475 -5.99 8.93 13.08
CA ASP A 475 -6.08 8.30 11.75
C ASP A 475 -7.31 7.41 11.65
N PHE A 476 -7.58 6.56 12.64
CA PHE A 476 -8.77 5.72 12.70
C PHE A 476 -10.05 6.54 12.55
N PHE A 477 -10.25 7.59 13.35
CA PHE A 477 -11.47 8.40 13.28
C PHE A 477 -11.57 9.23 11.98
N ILE A 478 -10.46 9.68 11.41
CA ILE A 478 -10.47 10.33 10.08
C ILE A 478 -10.97 9.36 9.03
N LYS A 479 -10.46 8.13 9.00
CA LYS A 479 -10.87 7.08 8.05
C LYS A 479 -12.33 6.66 8.23
N MET A 480 -12.81 6.61 9.46
CA MET A 480 -14.22 6.30 9.77
C MET A 480 -15.21 7.38 9.29
N LYS A 481 -14.76 8.63 9.06
CA LYS A 481 -15.57 9.72 8.49
C LYS A 481 -15.60 9.70 6.95
N GLN A 482 -14.67 9.01 6.30
CA GLN A 482 -14.67 8.85 4.85
C GLN A 482 -15.74 7.82 4.45
N GLN A 483 -16.68 8.26 3.60
CA GLN A 483 -17.77 7.41 3.08
C GLN A 483 -17.26 6.36 2.09
#